data_512082ebebb128f69a62650ac5287c26
#
_entry.id   512082ebebb128f69a62650ac5287c26
#
_cell.length_a   1.000
_cell.length_b   1.000
_cell.length_c   1.000
_cell.angle_alpha   90.00
_cell.angle_beta   90.00
_cell.angle_gamma   90.00
#
_symmetry.space_group_name_H-M   'P 1'
#
loop_
_entity.id
_entity.type
_entity.pdbx_description
1 polymer ?
#
loop_
_entity_poly.entity_id
_entity_poly.type
_entity_poly.pdbx_seq_one_letter_code
_entity_poly.pdbx_strand_id
1 'polypeptide(L)'
;INEDKGIRWLLLSRKVKNNYVIRGVLVVINPESLIENNYIRAAEEDDLKKIEEIYNREAGNISKVFLKFGECSLNRVDPCVNIDLKELGIPCTPEQMIKLIKRGNIPRYYKERKECYDEKQRRMVADKNSLYLETKSSVINFYWKYAKQGEKHPNYSKRESSRNVIRLEVQCKYLKLYALIKNINEESKYDESDEGLLRDEMYLKMYEGMYNPVIPIDIVLSAKIYETIICKNIYKILRQGDYFTLDIARNIVESYCFRSGKEERMIEVLESVNESHGIAKAKSKLRKDEIVRFNKALKELDTIWVNPVTIPRRWNIKHIPNLLRTYYDARCEEYLVTKYEEYVMNHIAEVLKRERQ
;
A
#
# COMPACT_ATOMS: atom_id res chain seq x y z
N ILE A 1 -4.11 -23.30 18.78
CA ILE A 1 -5.49 -23.01 19.21
C ILE A 1 -6.17 -22.27 18.05
N ASN A 2 -7.11 -22.93 17.38
CA ASN A 2 -8.07 -22.43 16.37
C ASN A 2 -7.57 -21.39 15.35
N GLU A 3 -6.53 -21.71 14.58
CA GLU A 3 -6.13 -20.94 13.40
C GLU A 3 -7.28 -20.81 12.37
N ASP A 4 -8.15 -21.82 12.29
CA ASP A 4 -9.29 -21.87 11.37
C ASP A 4 -10.39 -20.84 11.66
N LYS A 5 -10.39 -20.22 12.86
CA LYS A 5 -11.38 -19.20 13.27
C LYS A 5 -10.89 -17.75 13.13
N GLY A 6 -9.73 -17.51 12.54
CA GLY A 6 -9.20 -16.16 12.33
C GLY A 6 -8.61 -15.48 13.58
N ILE A 7 -8.55 -16.18 14.74
CA ILE A 7 -7.88 -15.69 15.96
C ILE A 7 -6.82 -16.69 16.39
N ARG A 8 -5.59 -16.20 16.65
CA ARG A 8 -4.48 -16.99 17.14
C ARG A 8 -3.84 -16.35 18.38
N TRP A 9 -3.72 -17.14 19.44
CA TRP A 9 -3.14 -16.73 20.71
C TRP A 9 -1.72 -17.28 20.84
N LEU A 10 -0.74 -16.42 21.10
CA LEU A 10 0.67 -16.77 21.22
C LEU A 10 1.21 -16.31 22.59
N LEU A 11 1.69 -17.24 23.40
CA LEU A 11 2.37 -16.91 24.64
C LEU A 11 3.78 -16.40 24.35
N LEU A 12 4.08 -15.19 24.80
CA LEU A 12 5.41 -14.63 24.74
C LEU A 12 6.17 -15.02 26.01
N SER A 13 7.19 -15.83 25.87
CA SER A 13 8.01 -16.25 26.99
C SER A 13 9.48 -15.93 26.75
N ARG A 14 10.21 -15.71 27.85
CA ARG A 14 11.68 -15.60 27.85
C ARG A 14 12.28 -16.69 28.71
N LYS A 15 13.30 -17.35 28.16
CA LYS A 15 14.10 -18.29 28.95
C LYS A 15 14.98 -17.51 29.93
N VAL A 16 14.82 -17.77 31.23
CA VAL A 16 15.63 -17.21 32.31
C VAL A 16 16.24 -18.40 33.08
N LYS A 17 17.55 -18.60 32.90
CA LYS A 17 18.25 -19.81 33.37
C LYS A 17 17.57 -21.06 32.79
N ASN A 18 17.06 -21.96 33.62
CA ASN A 18 16.37 -23.21 33.23
C ASN A 18 14.84 -23.10 33.15
N ASN A 19 14.27 -21.92 33.44
CA ASN A 19 12.82 -21.69 33.47
C ASN A 19 12.36 -20.77 32.35
N TYR A 20 11.09 -20.90 31.95
CA TYR A 20 10.43 -19.98 31.06
C TYR A 20 9.54 -19.02 31.86
N VAL A 21 9.75 -17.73 31.71
CA VAL A 21 8.89 -16.70 32.29
C VAL A 21 7.98 -16.14 31.19
N ILE A 22 6.67 -16.25 31.39
CA ILE A 22 5.67 -15.66 30.47
C ILE A 22 5.73 -14.15 30.65
N ARG A 23 5.85 -13.41 29.53
CA ARG A 23 5.90 -11.96 29.51
C ARG A 23 4.63 -11.31 28.99
N GLY A 24 3.78 -12.07 28.32
CA GLY A 24 2.54 -11.57 27.77
C GLY A 24 1.92 -12.53 26.78
N VAL A 25 0.83 -12.07 26.18
CA VAL A 25 0.11 -12.78 25.14
C VAL A 25 0.09 -11.88 23.89
N LEU A 26 0.49 -12.42 22.75
CA LEU A 26 0.28 -11.80 21.46
C LEU A 26 -0.93 -12.44 20.80
N VAL A 27 -1.92 -11.61 20.46
CA VAL A 27 -3.10 -12.05 19.73
C VAL A 27 -2.97 -11.61 18.29
N VAL A 28 -3.10 -12.55 17.37
CA VAL A 28 -3.12 -12.28 15.93
C VAL A 28 -4.53 -12.48 15.43
N ILE A 29 -5.13 -11.45 14.89
CA ILE A 29 -6.48 -11.44 14.33
C ILE A 29 -6.37 -11.34 12.82
N ASN A 30 -6.99 -12.28 12.12
CA ASN A 30 -7.26 -12.17 10.68
C ASN A 30 -8.74 -11.84 10.50
N PRO A 31 -9.09 -10.56 10.28
CA PRO A 31 -10.48 -10.12 10.19
C PRO A 31 -11.27 -10.86 9.11
N GLU A 32 -10.65 -11.11 7.95
CA GLU A 32 -11.29 -11.79 6.82
C GLU A 32 -11.83 -13.19 7.20
N SER A 33 -11.01 -13.96 7.97
CA SER A 33 -11.41 -15.28 8.45
C SER A 33 -12.36 -15.22 9.62
N LEU A 34 -12.21 -14.19 10.47
CA LEU A 34 -12.97 -14.07 11.71
C LEU A 34 -14.43 -13.71 11.48
N ILE A 35 -14.68 -12.79 10.52
CA ILE A 35 -16.01 -12.21 10.32
C ILE A 35 -16.86 -13.06 9.39
N GLU A 36 -16.34 -13.44 8.22
CA GLU A 36 -17.12 -14.05 7.13
C GLU A 36 -16.52 -15.34 6.57
N ASN A 37 -15.40 -15.78 7.11
CA ASN A 37 -14.59 -16.83 6.48
C ASN A 37 -14.33 -16.55 5.00
N ASN A 38 -14.04 -15.28 4.68
CA ASN A 38 -13.81 -14.78 3.33
C ASN A 38 -12.41 -14.20 3.21
N TYR A 39 -11.51 -14.93 2.57
CA TYR A 39 -10.11 -14.52 2.36
C TYR A 39 -9.91 -13.46 1.26
N ILE A 40 -10.97 -12.95 0.66
CA ILE A 40 -10.90 -12.00 -0.47
C ILE A 40 -11.20 -10.59 -0.02
N ARG A 41 -12.25 -10.41 0.81
CA ARG A 41 -12.64 -9.11 1.35
C ARG A 41 -11.54 -8.54 2.26
N ALA A 42 -11.34 -7.23 2.25
CA ALA A 42 -10.62 -6.52 3.30
C ALA A 42 -11.61 -6.13 4.41
N ALA A 43 -11.16 -6.06 5.66
CA ALA A 43 -11.98 -5.53 6.74
C ALA A 43 -12.12 -4.01 6.60
N GLU A 44 -13.30 -3.50 6.94
CA GLU A 44 -13.67 -2.09 6.93
C GLU A 44 -13.90 -1.58 8.37
N GLU A 45 -14.07 -0.30 8.55
CA GLU A 45 -14.25 0.32 9.88
C GLU A 45 -15.48 -0.25 10.60
N ASP A 46 -16.57 -0.49 9.89
CA ASP A 46 -17.80 -1.08 10.42
C ASP A 46 -17.62 -2.51 10.97
N ASP A 47 -16.59 -3.21 10.53
CA ASP A 47 -16.27 -4.55 11.03
C ASP A 47 -15.61 -4.52 12.42
N LEU A 48 -15.11 -3.36 12.86
CA LEU A 48 -14.33 -3.24 14.10
C LEU A 48 -15.13 -3.67 15.33
N LYS A 49 -16.39 -3.25 15.42
CA LYS A 49 -17.29 -3.64 16.54
C LYS A 49 -17.46 -5.15 16.61
N LYS A 50 -17.66 -5.79 15.47
CA LYS A 50 -17.85 -7.26 15.39
C LYS A 50 -16.55 -7.99 15.77
N ILE A 51 -15.39 -7.45 15.37
CA ILE A 51 -14.08 -7.97 15.76
C ILE A 51 -13.91 -7.89 17.27
N GLU A 52 -14.24 -6.74 17.87
CA GLU A 52 -14.18 -6.50 19.31
C GLU A 52 -15.08 -7.45 20.08
N GLU A 53 -16.34 -7.62 19.68
CA GLU A 53 -17.29 -8.55 20.31
C GLU A 53 -16.75 -9.98 20.30
N ILE A 54 -16.25 -10.45 19.14
CA ILE A 54 -15.70 -11.80 19.01
C ILE A 54 -14.45 -11.95 19.87
N TYR A 55 -13.54 -10.96 19.84
CA TYR A 55 -12.33 -10.98 20.66
C TYR A 55 -12.68 -11.08 22.16
N ASN A 56 -13.54 -10.18 22.65
CA ASN A 56 -13.91 -10.12 24.07
C ASN A 56 -14.57 -11.42 24.53
N ARG A 57 -15.41 -12.04 23.71
CA ARG A 57 -16.02 -13.34 23.99
C ARG A 57 -14.96 -14.46 24.06
N GLU A 58 -14.07 -14.56 23.06
CA GLU A 58 -13.05 -15.60 23.03
C GLU A 58 -12.02 -15.42 24.15
N ALA A 59 -11.62 -14.18 24.44
CA ALA A 59 -10.73 -13.86 25.58
C ALA A 59 -11.37 -14.26 26.92
N GLY A 60 -12.65 -13.94 27.13
CA GLY A 60 -13.40 -14.32 28.33
C GLY A 60 -13.55 -15.83 28.52
N ASN A 61 -13.66 -16.59 27.44
CA ASN A 61 -13.68 -18.05 27.45
C ASN A 61 -12.33 -18.66 27.88
N ILE A 62 -11.21 -17.97 27.59
CA ILE A 62 -9.86 -18.44 27.99
C ILE A 62 -9.58 -18.08 29.44
N SER A 63 -9.79 -16.81 29.80
CA SER A 63 -9.54 -16.32 31.16
C SER A 63 -10.21 -14.97 31.42
N LYS A 64 -10.70 -14.80 32.65
CA LYS A 64 -11.29 -13.54 33.15
C LYS A 64 -10.28 -12.40 33.34
N VAL A 65 -8.97 -12.71 33.31
CA VAL A 65 -7.90 -11.70 33.50
C VAL A 65 -7.37 -11.14 32.18
N PHE A 66 -7.87 -11.59 31.03
CA PHE A 66 -7.49 -10.97 29.75
C PHE A 66 -8.07 -9.56 29.63
N LEU A 67 -7.25 -8.67 29.06
CA LEU A 67 -7.66 -7.30 28.74
C LEU A 67 -8.78 -7.32 27.69
N LYS A 68 -9.70 -6.37 27.77
CA LYS A 68 -10.67 -6.11 26.72
C LYS A 68 -9.95 -5.60 25.45
N PHE A 69 -10.59 -5.71 24.32
CA PHE A 69 -10.03 -5.34 23.02
C PHE A 69 -9.44 -3.92 23.02
N GLY A 70 -10.20 -2.91 23.48
CA GLY A 70 -9.76 -1.52 23.53
C GLY A 70 -8.64 -1.25 24.57
N GLU A 71 -8.39 -2.17 25.52
CA GLU A 71 -7.30 -2.07 26.51
C GLU A 71 -5.99 -2.67 25.99
N CYS A 72 -6.02 -3.38 24.86
CA CYS A 72 -4.84 -4.00 24.27
C CYS A 72 -3.98 -2.97 23.53
N SER A 73 -2.67 -3.19 23.52
CA SER A 73 -1.75 -2.39 22.71
C SER A 73 -1.59 -2.99 21.32
N LEU A 74 -1.74 -2.19 20.29
CA LEU A 74 -1.51 -2.61 18.92
C LEU A 74 -0.01 -2.76 18.62
N ASN A 75 0.41 -3.96 18.28
CA ASN A 75 1.81 -4.25 17.94
C ASN A 75 2.08 -4.21 16.43
N ARG A 76 1.05 -4.50 15.63
CA ARG A 76 1.11 -4.50 14.17
C ARG A 76 -0.29 -4.32 13.61
N VAL A 77 -0.38 -3.58 12.52
CA VAL A 77 -1.56 -3.51 11.67
C VAL A 77 -1.14 -3.63 10.20
N ASP A 78 -1.97 -4.29 9.41
CA ASP A 78 -1.73 -4.52 7.99
C ASP A 78 -2.86 -3.89 7.15
N PRO A 79 -2.92 -2.54 7.04
CA PRO A 79 -3.82 -1.88 6.12
C PRO A 79 -3.72 -2.43 4.71
N CYS A 80 -4.85 -2.72 4.09
CA CYS A 80 -4.86 -3.24 2.73
C CYS A 80 -6.10 -2.78 1.96
N VAL A 81 -5.95 -2.68 0.63
CA VAL A 81 -7.04 -2.46 -0.31
C VAL A 81 -7.01 -3.55 -1.38
N ASN A 82 -8.19 -4.02 -1.76
CA ASN A 82 -8.40 -4.95 -2.85
C ASN A 82 -8.95 -4.19 -4.05
N ILE A 83 -8.28 -4.28 -5.17
CA ILE A 83 -8.63 -3.59 -6.40
C ILE A 83 -8.98 -4.65 -7.44
N ASP A 84 -10.26 -4.78 -7.78
CA ASP A 84 -10.69 -5.62 -8.90
C ASP A 84 -10.52 -4.81 -10.20
N LEU A 85 -9.56 -5.23 -11.02
CA LEU A 85 -9.23 -4.53 -12.27
C LEU A 85 -10.40 -4.53 -13.26
N LYS A 86 -11.19 -5.61 -13.27
CA LYS A 86 -12.33 -5.74 -14.18
C LYS A 86 -13.49 -4.86 -13.74
N GLU A 87 -13.80 -4.85 -12.44
CA GLU A 87 -14.86 -4.01 -11.87
C GLU A 87 -14.60 -2.52 -12.12
N LEU A 88 -13.35 -2.08 -11.97
CA LEU A 88 -12.93 -0.70 -12.21
C LEU A 88 -12.62 -0.39 -13.68
N GLY A 89 -12.89 -1.30 -14.61
CA GLY A 89 -12.65 -1.07 -16.04
C GLY A 89 -11.18 -0.87 -16.43
N ILE A 90 -10.23 -1.36 -15.61
CA ILE A 90 -8.79 -1.22 -15.87
C ILE A 90 -8.34 -2.23 -16.92
N PRO A 91 -7.84 -1.80 -18.10
CA PRO A 91 -7.67 -2.65 -19.27
C PRO A 91 -6.37 -3.46 -19.27
N CYS A 92 -6.01 -4.07 -18.14
CA CYS A 92 -4.82 -4.93 -18.07
C CYS A 92 -5.05 -6.14 -17.17
N THR A 93 -4.24 -7.18 -17.35
CA THR A 93 -4.27 -8.34 -16.46
C THR A 93 -3.51 -8.07 -15.15
N PRO A 94 -3.80 -8.82 -14.07
CA PRO A 94 -3.04 -8.71 -12.83
C PRO A 94 -1.53 -8.91 -13.01
N GLU A 95 -1.09 -9.83 -13.87
CA GLU A 95 0.32 -10.04 -14.15
C GLU A 95 0.96 -8.85 -14.86
N GLN A 96 0.22 -8.19 -15.76
CA GLN A 96 0.68 -6.99 -16.43
C GLN A 96 0.84 -5.86 -15.41
N MET A 97 -0.16 -5.68 -14.53
CA MET A 97 -0.11 -4.67 -13.49
C MET A 97 1.06 -4.89 -12.52
N ILE A 98 1.28 -6.11 -12.02
CA ILE A 98 2.44 -6.41 -11.17
C ILE A 98 3.76 -6.11 -11.88
N LYS A 99 3.86 -6.37 -13.19
CA LYS A 99 5.04 -6.00 -13.97
C LYS A 99 5.29 -4.50 -14.04
N LEU A 100 4.25 -3.65 -14.14
CA LEU A 100 4.39 -2.20 -14.08
C LEU A 100 4.80 -1.75 -12.68
N ILE A 101 4.16 -2.26 -11.63
CA ILE A 101 4.46 -1.94 -10.23
C ILE A 101 5.94 -2.24 -9.90
N LYS A 102 6.47 -3.37 -10.35
CA LYS A 102 7.89 -3.75 -10.16
C LYS A 102 8.88 -2.78 -10.82
N ARG A 103 8.46 -2.02 -11.80
CA ARG A 103 9.26 -0.98 -12.46
C ARG A 103 9.17 0.38 -11.75
N GLY A 104 8.31 0.49 -10.74
CA GLY A 104 8.03 1.70 -10.00
C GLY A 104 9.22 2.26 -9.21
N ASN A 105 8.92 3.28 -8.41
CA ASN A 105 9.94 3.98 -7.62
C ASN A 105 10.18 3.27 -6.29
N ILE A 106 11.09 2.30 -6.27
CA ILE A 106 11.48 1.59 -5.05
C ILE A 106 12.51 2.44 -4.28
N PRO A 107 12.17 2.98 -3.08
CA PRO A 107 13.12 3.72 -2.26
C PRO A 107 14.28 2.83 -1.80
N ARG A 108 15.50 3.40 -1.74
CA ARG A 108 16.74 2.65 -1.46
C ARG A 108 16.77 1.92 -0.11
N TYR A 109 15.99 2.38 0.87
CA TYR A 109 15.90 1.75 2.19
C TYR A 109 14.98 0.54 2.25
N TYR A 110 14.21 0.26 1.18
CA TYR A 110 13.47 -0.99 1.05
C TYR A 110 14.34 -2.06 0.41
N LYS A 111 14.22 -3.27 0.93
CA LYS A 111 14.79 -4.48 0.32
C LYS A 111 13.67 -5.29 -0.29
N GLU A 112 13.84 -5.68 -1.56
CA GLU A 112 12.93 -6.64 -2.19
C GLU A 112 13.17 -8.02 -1.60
N ARG A 113 12.12 -8.63 -1.06
CA ARG A 113 12.16 -9.98 -0.52
C ARG A 113 12.07 -10.98 -1.66
N LYS A 114 12.95 -11.98 -1.62
CA LYS A 114 12.94 -13.10 -2.55
C LYS A 114 12.21 -14.25 -1.89
N GLU A 115 11.08 -14.67 -2.44
CA GLU A 115 10.20 -15.65 -1.82
C GLU A 115 10.17 -17.00 -2.54
N CYS A 116 10.53 -17.04 -3.84
CA CYS A 116 10.48 -18.23 -4.65
C CYS A 116 11.88 -18.82 -4.84
N TYR A 117 12.00 -20.14 -4.75
CA TYR A 117 13.22 -20.83 -5.12
C TYR A 117 13.18 -21.17 -6.60
N ASP A 118 14.17 -20.69 -7.36
CA ASP A 118 14.35 -21.03 -8.77
C ASP A 118 15.32 -22.23 -8.88
N GLU A 119 14.79 -23.38 -9.26
CA GLU A 119 15.58 -24.60 -9.37
C GLU A 119 16.65 -24.51 -10.46
N LYS A 120 16.39 -23.79 -11.57
CA LYS A 120 17.35 -23.62 -12.66
C LYS A 120 18.53 -22.75 -12.24
N GLN A 121 18.26 -21.66 -11.51
CA GLN A 121 19.28 -20.73 -11.03
C GLN A 121 19.84 -21.13 -9.65
N ARG A 122 19.27 -22.16 -9.00
CA ARG A 122 19.61 -22.65 -7.66
C ARG A 122 19.70 -21.52 -6.62
N ARG A 123 18.76 -20.56 -6.67
CA ARG A 123 18.72 -19.40 -5.76
C ARG A 123 17.30 -18.94 -5.52
N MET A 124 17.15 -18.18 -4.42
CA MET A 124 15.91 -17.46 -4.15
C MET A 124 15.74 -16.30 -5.12
N VAL A 125 14.57 -16.17 -5.71
CA VAL A 125 14.18 -15.11 -6.65
C VAL A 125 12.93 -14.39 -6.17
N ALA A 126 12.68 -13.19 -6.71
CA ALA A 126 11.43 -12.48 -6.48
C ALA A 126 10.27 -13.22 -7.14
N ASP A 127 9.16 -13.35 -6.43
CA ASP A 127 7.93 -13.93 -6.98
C ASP A 127 7.41 -13.10 -8.15
N LYS A 128 7.02 -13.77 -9.24
CA LYS A 128 6.49 -13.10 -10.45
C LYS A 128 5.14 -12.41 -10.21
N ASN A 129 4.35 -12.92 -9.28
CA ASN A 129 2.97 -12.50 -8.98
C ASN A 129 2.88 -11.52 -7.80
N SER A 130 4.00 -11.11 -7.22
CA SER A 130 4.05 -10.17 -6.12
C SER A 130 5.29 -9.27 -6.17
N LEU A 131 5.20 -8.09 -5.52
CA LEU A 131 6.35 -7.27 -5.13
C LEU A 131 6.28 -7.10 -3.61
N TYR A 132 7.29 -7.59 -2.91
CA TYR A 132 7.41 -7.57 -1.48
C TYR A 132 8.61 -6.71 -1.05
N LEU A 133 8.35 -5.55 -0.47
CA LEU A 133 9.36 -4.57 -0.08
C LEU A 133 9.42 -4.47 1.45
N GLU A 134 10.57 -4.71 2.04
CA GLU A 134 10.73 -4.81 3.49
C GLU A 134 11.73 -3.79 4.05
N THR A 135 11.38 -3.22 5.22
CA THR A 135 12.26 -2.50 6.13
C THR A 135 12.17 -3.13 7.53
N LYS A 136 12.95 -2.60 8.49
CA LYS A 136 12.86 -3.07 9.90
C LYS A 136 11.47 -2.86 10.50
N SER A 137 10.78 -1.77 10.15
CA SER A 137 9.53 -1.33 10.78
C SER A 137 8.29 -1.48 9.92
N SER A 138 8.42 -1.74 8.63
CA SER A 138 7.29 -1.86 7.71
C SER A 138 7.55 -2.79 6.55
N VAL A 139 6.46 -3.28 5.95
CA VAL A 139 6.48 -4.00 4.68
C VAL A 139 5.44 -3.39 3.76
N ILE A 140 5.77 -3.25 2.49
CA ILE A 140 4.80 -2.93 1.43
C ILE A 140 4.71 -4.13 0.52
N ASN A 141 3.50 -4.60 0.29
CA ASN A 141 3.25 -5.79 -0.51
C ASN A 141 2.18 -5.51 -1.58
N PHE A 142 2.50 -5.86 -2.81
CA PHE A 142 1.59 -5.83 -3.95
C PHE A 142 1.51 -7.26 -4.48
N TYR A 143 0.32 -7.82 -4.57
CA TYR A 143 0.22 -9.18 -5.08
C TYR A 143 -1.10 -9.47 -5.76
N TRP A 144 -1.04 -10.40 -6.71
CA TRP A 144 -2.20 -10.98 -7.33
C TRP A 144 -2.87 -11.96 -6.37
N LYS A 145 -4.03 -11.60 -5.88
CA LYS A 145 -4.75 -12.32 -4.81
C LYS A 145 -5.04 -13.78 -5.20
N TYR A 146 -5.50 -14.00 -6.42
CA TYR A 146 -5.78 -15.34 -6.94
C TYR A 146 -4.56 -16.27 -6.91
N ALA A 147 -3.41 -15.80 -7.33
CA ALA A 147 -2.18 -16.59 -7.30
C ALA A 147 -1.78 -16.95 -5.86
N LYS A 148 -1.76 -15.96 -4.96
CA LYS A 148 -1.40 -16.17 -3.55
C LYS A 148 -2.39 -17.08 -2.79
N GLN A 149 -3.68 -17.02 -3.10
CA GLN A 149 -4.66 -17.94 -2.53
C GLN A 149 -4.46 -19.38 -3.03
N GLY A 150 -4.10 -19.55 -4.31
CA GLY A 150 -3.80 -20.87 -4.86
C GLY A 150 -2.61 -21.56 -4.18
N GLU A 151 -1.65 -20.79 -3.70
CA GLU A 151 -0.52 -21.31 -2.93
C GLU A 151 -0.92 -21.73 -1.51
N LYS A 152 -1.77 -20.94 -0.82
CA LYS A 152 -2.11 -21.15 0.59
C LYS A 152 -3.37 -22.00 0.81
N HIS A 153 -4.35 -21.84 -0.06
CA HIS A 153 -5.67 -22.44 0.05
C HIS A 153 -6.13 -22.97 -1.32
N PRO A 154 -5.51 -24.03 -1.87
CA PRO A 154 -5.75 -24.48 -3.25
C PRO A 154 -7.23 -24.86 -3.51
N ASN A 155 -7.93 -25.35 -2.49
CA ASN A 155 -9.32 -25.82 -2.58
C ASN A 155 -10.37 -24.76 -2.13
N TYR A 156 -9.96 -23.49 -2.00
CA TYR A 156 -10.89 -22.45 -1.56
C TYR A 156 -11.94 -22.15 -2.65
N SER A 157 -13.22 -22.43 -2.35
CA SER A 157 -14.33 -22.36 -3.31
C SER A 157 -14.56 -20.97 -3.91
N LYS A 158 -14.27 -19.89 -3.15
CA LYS A 158 -14.43 -18.50 -3.61
C LYS A 158 -13.18 -17.94 -4.31
N ARG A 159 -12.15 -18.75 -4.56
CA ARG A 159 -10.89 -18.29 -5.17
C ARG A 159 -11.09 -17.60 -6.50
N GLU A 160 -12.02 -18.07 -7.33
CA GLU A 160 -12.31 -17.52 -8.66
C GLU A 160 -12.73 -16.04 -8.62
N SER A 161 -13.43 -15.61 -7.57
CA SER A 161 -13.78 -14.19 -7.42
C SER A 161 -12.59 -13.26 -7.19
N SER A 162 -11.42 -13.79 -6.91
CA SER A 162 -10.18 -13.01 -6.80
C SER A 162 -9.32 -12.98 -8.07
N ARG A 163 -9.81 -13.55 -9.18
CA ARG A 163 -9.05 -13.70 -10.44
C ARG A 163 -8.49 -12.38 -10.96
N ASN A 164 -9.22 -11.29 -10.82
CA ASN A 164 -8.81 -9.97 -11.29
C ASN A 164 -8.33 -9.04 -10.15
N VAL A 165 -8.20 -9.56 -8.92
CA VAL A 165 -7.92 -8.74 -7.75
C VAL A 165 -6.42 -8.57 -7.52
N ILE A 166 -5.98 -7.32 -7.49
CA ILE A 166 -4.68 -6.91 -6.95
C ILE A 166 -4.90 -6.42 -5.50
N ARG A 167 -4.16 -6.98 -4.56
CA ARG A 167 -4.10 -6.46 -3.19
C ARG A 167 -2.87 -5.58 -3.02
N LEU A 168 -3.10 -4.40 -2.48
CA LEU A 168 -2.08 -3.48 -1.99
C LEU A 168 -2.12 -3.53 -0.47
N GLU A 169 -0.99 -3.80 0.19
CA GLU A 169 -0.92 -4.00 1.64
C GLU A 169 0.29 -3.28 2.22
N VAL A 170 0.11 -2.62 3.36
CA VAL A 170 1.17 -1.95 4.11
C VAL A 170 1.18 -2.50 5.53
N GLN A 171 2.16 -3.36 5.84
CA GLN A 171 2.34 -3.85 7.21
C GLN A 171 3.09 -2.81 8.03
N CYS A 172 2.45 -2.29 9.05
CA CYS A 172 3.04 -1.36 10.01
C CYS A 172 3.33 -2.10 11.31
N LYS A 173 4.62 -2.31 11.63
CA LYS A 173 5.07 -2.85 12.90
C LYS A 173 5.10 -1.74 13.96
N TYR A 174 5.19 -2.08 15.24
CA TYR A 174 5.14 -1.17 16.38
C TYR A 174 5.91 0.15 16.17
N LEU A 175 7.19 0.10 15.79
CA LEU A 175 8.00 1.31 15.57
C LEU A 175 7.46 2.23 14.48
N LYS A 176 6.83 1.66 13.45
CA LYS A 176 6.20 2.45 12.38
C LYS A 176 4.93 3.12 12.85
N LEU A 177 4.11 2.39 13.64
CA LEU A 177 2.90 2.92 14.24
C LEU A 177 3.22 4.03 15.22
N TYR A 178 4.20 3.81 16.10
CA TYR A 178 4.68 4.82 17.04
C TYR A 178 5.12 6.11 16.35
N ALA A 179 5.94 6.00 15.29
CA ALA A 179 6.40 7.15 14.53
C ALA A 179 5.25 7.88 13.80
N LEU A 180 4.25 7.12 13.29
CA LEU A 180 3.06 7.70 12.66
C LEU A 180 2.29 8.57 13.65
N ILE A 181 2.01 8.03 14.84
CA ILE A 181 1.25 8.72 15.89
C ILE A 181 2.01 9.95 16.39
N LYS A 182 3.34 9.82 16.60
CA LYS A 182 4.18 10.95 16.98
C LYS A 182 4.12 12.09 15.96
N ASN A 183 4.21 11.79 14.66
CA ASN A 183 4.13 12.79 13.60
C ASN A 183 2.76 13.47 13.53
N ILE A 184 1.67 12.71 13.71
CA ILE A 184 0.33 13.25 13.79
C ILE A 184 0.23 14.27 14.95
N ASN A 185 0.81 13.94 16.10
CA ASN A 185 0.81 14.82 17.26
C ASN A 185 1.68 16.08 17.08
N GLU A 186 2.81 15.96 16.38
CA GLU A 186 3.68 17.12 16.08
C GLU A 186 3.02 18.09 15.09
N GLU A 187 2.32 17.57 14.07
CA GLU A 187 1.56 18.37 13.12
C GLU A 187 0.35 19.06 13.77
N SER A 188 -0.24 18.48 14.82
CA SER A 188 -1.44 19.00 15.49
C SER A 188 -1.19 20.11 16.52
N LYS A 189 0.03 20.37 16.94
CA LYS A 189 0.34 21.45 17.88
C LYS A 189 -0.09 22.86 17.41
N TYR A 190 -0.56 22.97 16.18
CA TYR A 190 -0.97 24.21 15.52
C TYR A 190 -2.44 24.18 15.03
N ASP A 191 -3.20 23.12 15.35
CA ASP A 191 -4.57 22.96 14.86
C ASP A 191 -5.56 22.86 16.05
N GLU A 192 -6.37 23.91 16.26
CA GLU A 192 -7.41 24.00 17.29
C GLU A 192 -8.73 23.30 16.89
N SER A 193 -8.71 22.48 15.82
CA SER A 193 -9.90 21.75 15.37
C SER A 193 -10.22 20.54 16.27
N ASP A 194 -11.44 19.98 16.12
CA ASP A 194 -11.88 18.73 16.80
C ASP A 194 -10.90 17.56 16.58
N GLU A 195 -10.15 17.58 15.49
CA GLU A 195 -9.08 16.64 15.21
C GLU A 195 -7.88 16.81 16.15
N GLY A 196 -7.60 18.03 16.61
CA GLY A 196 -6.56 18.32 17.60
C GLY A 196 -6.88 17.70 18.95
N LEU A 197 -8.13 17.80 19.42
CA LEU A 197 -8.59 17.22 20.69
C LEU A 197 -8.52 15.68 20.69
N LEU A 198 -8.93 15.05 19.61
CA LEU A 198 -8.80 13.58 19.45
C LEU A 198 -7.33 13.13 19.48
N ARG A 199 -6.42 13.94 18.96
CA ARG A 199 -4.97 13.65 18.94
C ARG A 199 -4.32 13.84 20.30
N ASP A 200 -4.75 14.82 21.08
CA ASP A 200 -4.27 15.03 22.45
C ASP A 200 -4.71 13.92 23.40
N GLU A 201 -5.94 13.44 23.26
CA GLU A 201 -6.43 12.28 24.00
C GLU A 201 -5.63 11.01 23.65
N MET A 202 -5.29 10.85 22.38
CA MET A 202 -4.44 9.78 21.88
C MET A 202 -3.03 9.82 22.45
N TYR A 203 -2.44 11.02 22.53
CA TYR A 203 -1.13 11.27 23.12
C TYR A 203 -1.11 10.93 24.61
N LEU A 204 -2.12 11.36 25.36
CA LEU A 204 -2.27 11.03 26.79
C LEU A 204 -2.37 9.50 27.00
N LYS A 205 -3.21 8.81 26.26
CA LYS A 205 -3.34 7.33 26.32
C LYS A 205 -2.03 6.62 26.01
N MET A 206 -1.17 7.16 25.12
CA MET A 206 0.12 6.57 24.82
C MET A 206 1.16 6.72 25.92
N TYR A 207 1.11 7.79 26.72
CA TYR A 207 2.12 8.10 27.73
C TYR A 207 1.75 7.67 29.14
N GLU A 208 0.54 7.24 29.39
CA GLU A 208 0.10 6.72 30.71
C GLU A 208 0.77 5.39 31.12
N GLY A 209 1.47 4.71 30.23
CA GLY A 209 2.18 3.46 30.47
C GLY A 209 3.70 3.55 30.36
N MET A 210 4.38 3.45 31.44
CA MET A 210 5.77 3.83 31.72
C MET A 210 6.94 3.32 30.87
N TYR A 211 6.86 2.33 29.98
CA TYR A 211 8.06 1.79 29.29
C TYR A 211 7.92 1.46 27.81
N ASN A 212 6.71 1.21 27.33
CA ASN A 212 6.35 1.12 25.92
C ASN A 212 5.00 1.78 25.75
N PRO A 213 4.90 2.92 25.06
CA PRO A 213 3.61 3.59 24.89
C PRO A 213 2.60 2.64 24.26
N VAL A 214 1.42 2.58 24.86
CA VAL A 214 0.29 1.79 24.34
C VAL A 214 -0.15 2.45 23.03
N ILE A 215 -0.26 1.68 21.97
CA ILE A 215 -0.79 2.17 20.70
C ILE A 215 -2.28 1.86 20.66
N PRO A 216 -3.17 2.87 20.72
CA PRO A 216 -4.62 2.67 20.79
C PRO A 216 -5.14 2.00 19.51
N ILE A 217 -5.97 0.98 19.66
CA ILE A 217 -6.52 0.21 18.54
C ILE A 217 -7.53 1.04 17.77
N ASP A 218 -8.47 1.64 18.45
CA ASP A 218 -9.59 2.43 17.93
C ASP A 218 -9.13 3.59 17.02
N ILE A 219 -8.06 4.24 17.40
CA ILE A 219 -7.52 5.38 16.65
C ILE A 219 -6.77 4.93 15.39
N VAL A 220 -5.89 3.93 15.53
CA VAL A 220 -5.09 3.45 14.39
C VAL A 220 -5.95 2.76 13.34
N LEU A 221 -7.06 2.13 13.75
CA LEU A 221 -7.99 1.45 12.84
C LEU A 221 -9.09 2.37 12.30
N SER A 222 -9.08 3.69 12.61
CA SER A 222 -10.00 4.62 11.95
C SER A 222 -9.75 4.70 10.43
N ALA A 223 -10.82 4.89 9.65
CA ALA A 223 -10.75 4.94 8.19
C ALA A 223 -9.73 5.97 7.69
N LYS A 224 -9.68 7.17 8.28
CA LYS A 224 -8.77 8.25 7.90
C LYS A 224 -7.29 7.87 8.08
N ILE A 225 -6.93 7.24 9.21
CA ILE A 225 -5.54 6.81 9.47
C ILE A 225 -5.17 5.65 8.57
N TYR A 226 -6.08 4.71 8.37
CA TYR A 226 -5.91 3.58 7.48
C TYR A 226 -5.61 4.03 6.05
N GLU A 227 -6.42 4.94 5.50
CA GLU A 227 -6.21 5.55 4.20
C GLU A 227 -4.88 6.31 4.12
N THR A 228 -4.56 7.10 5.14
CA THR A 228 -3.27 7.82 5.22
C THR A 228 -2.08 6.86 5.15
N ILE A 229 -2.13 5.74 5.84
CA ILE A 229 -1.06 4.72 5.78
C ILE A 229 -0.94 4.17 4.36
N ILE A 230 -2.06 3.80 3.74
CA ILE A 230 -2.08 3.27 2.37
C ILE A 230 -1.51 4.31 1.40
N CYS A 231 -2.09 5.50 1.34
CA CYS A 231 -1.70 6.55 0.39
C CYS A 231 -0.24 6.97 0.56
N LYS A 232 0.20 7.32 1.77
CA LYS A 232 1.59 7.76 2.03
C LYS A 232 2.65 6.71 1.64
N ASN A 233 2.33 5.42 1.72
CA ASN A 233 3.31 4.37 1.42
C ASN A 233 3.20 3.86 -0.02
N ILE A 234 2.00 3.66 -0.53
CA ILE A 234 1.78 3.09 -1.86
C ILE A 234 2.17 4.09 -2.96
N TYR A 235 1.82 5.39 -2.84
CA TYR A 235 2.22 6.40 -3.82
C TYR A 235 3.74 6.61 -3.92
N LYS A 236 4.51 6.26 -2.90
CA LYS A 236 5.98 6.23 -3.02
C LYS A 236 6.47 5.27 -4.09
N ILE A 237 5.73 4.18 -4.32
CA ILE A 237 6.05 3.14 -5.29
C ILE A 237 5.34 3.39 -6.62
N LEU A 238 4.00 3.52 -6.59
CA LEU A 238 3.16 3.68 -7.78
C LEU A 238 3.29 5.05 -8.43
N ARG A 239 3.60 6.11 -7.63
CA ARG A 239 3.46 7.52 -8.01
C ARG A 239 1.99 7.88 -8.28
N GLN A 240 1.72 9.14 -8.68
CA GLN A 240 0.35 9.64 -8.85
C GLN A 240 -0.17 9.51 -10.29
N GLY A 241 0.75 9.44 -11.26
CA GLY A 241 0.41 9.45 -12.67
C GLY A 241 -0.17 8.14 -13.19
N ASP A 242 -0.90 8.25 -14.29
CA ASP A 242 -1.38 7.14 -15.10
C ASP A 242 -0.26 6.55 -15.95
N TYR A 243 -0.40 5.28 -16.31
CA TYR A 243 0.53 4.62 -17.20
C TYR A 243 0.10 4.80 -18.65
N PHE A 244 1.05 5.18 -19.49
CA PHE A 244 0.87 5.36 -20.95
C PHE A 244 1.95 4.58 -21.70
N THR A 245 1.75 4.35 -23.01
CA THR A 245 2.87 4.00 -23.88
C THR A 245 3.85 5.17 -23.95
N LEU A 246 5.11 4.92 -24.28
CA LEU A 246 6.13 5.98 -24.31
C LEU A 246 5.72 7.13 -25.26
N ASP A 247 5.21 6.80 -26.44
CA ASP A 247 4.81 7.81 -27.42
C ASP A 247 3.69 8.73 -26.88
N ILE A 248 2.65 8.14 -26.28
CA ILE A 248 1.56 8.91 -25.70
C ILE A 248 2.05 9.76 -24.50
N ALA A 249 2.91 9.19 -23.65
CA ALA A 249 3.49 9.95 -22.54
C ALA A 249 4.28 11.17 -23.03
N ARG A 250 5.05 11.04 -24.12
CA ARG A 250 5.76 12.15 -24.76
C ARG A 250 4.78 13.18 -25.33
N ASN A 251 3.79 12.76 -26.10
CA ASN A 251 2.79 13.64 -26.68
C ASN A 251 2.03 14.44 -25.60
N ILE A 252 1.73 13.82 -24.44
CA ILE A 252 1.15 14.54 -23.30
C ILE A 252 2.12 15.62 -22.81
N VAL A 253 3.39 15.30 -22.57
CA VAL A 253 4.40 16.26 -22.09
C VAL A 253 4.56 17.43 -23.08
N GLU A 254 4.73 17.15 -24.37
CA GLU A 254 4.91 18.12 -25.44
C GLU A 254 3.68 19.05 -25.58
N SER A 255 2.47 18.50 -25.42
CA SER A 255 1.22 19.25 -25.55
C SER A 255 1.00 20.34 -24.48
N TYR A 256 1.70 20.28 -23.35
CA TYR A 256 1.69 21.34 -22.32
C TYR A 256 2.52 22.58 -22.71
N CYS A 257 3.37 22.50 -23.74
CA CYS A 257 4.23 23.60 -24.19
C CYS A 257 5.00 24.27 -23.05
N PHE A 258 5.65 23.48 -22.21
CA PHE A 258 6.42 24.00 -21.08
C PHE A 258 7.59 24.87 -21.55
N ARG A 259 7.97 25.87 -20.74
CA ARG A 259 9.18 26.65 -20.97
C ARG A 259 10.40 25.76 -21.07
N SER A 260 11.39 26.15 -21.87
CA SER A 260 12.58 25.37 -22.21
C SER A 260 13.25 24.69 -21.02
N GLY A 261 13.70 23.46 -21.22
CA GLY A 261 14.41 22.64 -20.24
C GLY A 261 13.51 21.86 -19.26
N LYS A 262 12.20 22.17 -19.12
CA LYS A 262 11.28 21.36 -18.29
C LYS A 262 10.76 20.17 -19.09
N GLU A 263 10.30 20.41 -20.31
CA GLU A 263 9.82 19.39 -21.24
C GLU A 263 10.92 18.36 -21.54
N GLU A 264 12.08 18.82 -21.98
CA GLU A 264 13.23 17.97 -22.28
C GLU A 264 13.60 17.04 -21.11
N ARG A 265 13.66 17.58 -19.88
CA ARG A 265 13.96 16.76 -18.68
C ARG A 265 12.94 15.66 -18.44
N MET A 266 11.64 15.95 -18.65
CA MET A 266 10.58 14.94 -18.45
C MET A 266 10.68 13.85 -19.52
N ILE A 267 10.93 14.23 -20.78
CA ILE A 267 11.13 13.29 -21.89
C ILE A 267 12.37 12.42 -21.67
N GLU A 268 13.51 13.01 -21.33
CA GLU A 268 14.74 12.28 -20.97
C GLU A 268 14.49 11.21 -19.89
N VAL A 269 13.68 11.55 -18.87
CA VAL A 269 13.34 10.61 -17.79
C VAL A 269 12.43 9.49 -18.28
N LEU A 270 11.41 9.80 -19.10
CA LEU A 270 10.53 8.79 -19.70
C LEU A 270 11.34 7.78 -20.53
N GLU A 271 12.24 8.26 -21.38
CA GLU A 271 13.11 7.43 -22.23
C GLU A 271 14.07 6.58 -21.38
N SER A 272 14.77 7.20 -20.43
CA SER A 272 15.72 6.50 -19.53
C SER A 272 15.05 5.41 -18.70
N VAL A 273 13.83 5.65 -18.19
CA VAL A 273 13.05 4.67 -17.43
C VAL A 273 12.57 3.54 -18.34
N ASN A 274 12.13 3.86 -19.56
CA ASN A 274 11.70 2.86 -20.53
C ASN A 274 12.85 1.94 -20.96
N GLU A 275 14.00 2.48 -21.30
CA GLU A 275 15.22 1.75 -21.71
C GLU A 275 15.77 0.90 -20.57
N SER A 276 15.77 1.43 -19.35
CA SER A 276 16.27 0.74 -18.16
C SER A 276 15.27 -0.26 -17.59
N HIS A 277 14.04 -0.30 -18.12
CA HIS A 277 12.94 -1.12 -17.61
C HIS A 277 12.62 -0.86 -16.13
N GLY A 278 12.70 0.39 -15.69
CA GLY A 278 12.26 0.81 -14.35
C GLY A 278 13.04 1.96 -13.75
N ILE A 279 12.40 2.68 -12.82
CA ILE A 279 12.93 3.89 -12.18
C ILE A 279 14.22 3.61 -11.39
N ALA A 280 14.23 2.54 -10.59
CA ALA A 280 15.39 2.19 -9.78
C ALA A 280 16.63 1.89 -10.63
N LYS A 281 16.45 1.16 -11.74
CA LYS A 281 17.53 0.83 -12.67
C LYS A 281 18.01 2.06 -13.44
N ALA A 282 17.11 2.95 -13.86
CA ALA A 282 17.49 4.22 -14.47
C ALA A 282 18.35 5.03 -13.50
N LYS A 283 17.89 5.22 -12.26
CA LYS A 283 18.64 5.96 -11.22
C LYS A 283 20.01 5.36 -10.91
N SER A 284 20.18 4.05 -10.98
CA SER A 284 21.47 3.41 -10.67
C SER A 284 22.57 3.69 -11.67
N LYS A 285 22.25 4.20 -12.84
CA LYS A 285 23.17 4.58 -13.92
C LYS A 285 23.63 6.03 -13.82
N LEU A 286 22.98 6.84 -12.95
CA LEU A 286 23.17 8.27 -12.86
C LEU A 286 24.19 8.65 -11.78
N ARG A 287 24.93 9.75 -12.00
CA ARG A 287 25.76 10.41 -11.00
C ARG A 287 24.89 11.17 -9.98
N LYS A 288 25.48 11.58 -8.87
CA LYS A 288 24.74 12.23 -7.76
C LYS A 288 24.02 13.53 -8.19
N ASP A 289 24.66 14.35 -9.01
CA ASP A 289 24.09 15.59 -9.56
C ASP A 289 22.94 15.31 -10.52
N GLU A 290 23.07 14.31 -11.38
CA GLU A 290 22.03 13.88 -12.32
C GLU A 290 20.79 13.31 -11.58
N ILE A 291 20.98 12.62 -10.44
CA ILE A 291 19.87 12.12 -9.62
C ILE A 291 18.95 13.25 -9.13
N VAL A 292 19.51 14.43 -8.82
CA VAL A 292 18.69 15.58 -8.39
C VAL A 292 17.80 16.06 -9.53
N ARG A 293 18.37 16.22 -10.75
CA ARG A 293 17.63 16.59 -11.96
C ARG A 293 16.56 15.55 -12.31
N PHE A 294 16.92 14.27 -12.23
CA PHE A 294 16.00 13.15 -12.46
C PHE A 294 14.82 13.16 -11.47
N ASN A 295 15.09 13.34 -10.17
CA ASN A 295 14.03 13.38 -9.16
C ASN A 295 13.11 14.61 -9.32
N LYS A 296 13.65 15.76 -9.80
CA LYS A 296 12.85 16.93 -10.14
C LYS A 296 11.89 16.62 -11.28
N ALA A 297 12.36 16.00 -12.34
CA ALA A 297 11.53 15.59 -13.48
C ALA A 297 10.45 14.56 -13.07
N LEU A 298 10.77 13.64 -12.17
CA LEU A 298 9.77 12.73 -11.62
C LEU A 298 8.62 13.47 -10.92
N LYS A 299 8.92 14.52 -10.14
CA LYS A 299 7.90 15.36 -9.51
C LYS A 299 7.09 16.16 -10.53
N GLU A 300 7.76 16.67 -11.56
CA GLU A 300 7.12 17.40 -12.65
C GLU A 300 6.15 16.51 -13.44
N LEU A 301 6.50 15.24 -13.69
CA LEU A 301 5.60 14.25 -14.28
C LEU A 301 4.39 13.93 -13.38
N ASP A 302 4.55 13.88 -12.05
CA ASP A 302 3.42 13.71 -11.14
C ASP A 302 2.41 14.87 -11.26
N THR A 303 2.87 16.11 -11.47
CA THR A 303 1.97 17.26 -11.57
C THR A 303 1.06 17.19 -12.80
N ILE A 304 1.45 16.49 -13.84
CA ILE A 304 0.65 16.27 -15.06
C ILE A 304 0.09 14.86 -15.16
N TRP A 305 0.10 14.12 -14.08
CA TRP A 305 -0.40 12.76 -13.96
C TRP A 305 0.14 11.75 -14.97
N VAL A 306 1.39 11.90 -15.37
CA VAL A 306 2.10 10.96 -16.23
C VAL A 306 3.04 10.11 -15.39
N ASN A 307 2.83 8.79 -15.39
CA ASN A 307 3.75 7.87 -14.73
C ASN A 307 5.01 7.68 -15.59
N PRO A 308 6.21 7.79 -15.03
CA PRO A 308 7.43 7.54 -15.80
C PRO A 308 7.62 6.10 -16.25
N VAL A 309 6.89 5.15 -15.63
CA VAL A 309 6.87 3.75 -16.07
C VAL A 309 5.90 3.60 -17.24
N THR A 310 6.40 3.22 -18.41
CA THR A 310 5.61 3.14 -19.63
C THR A 310 5.07 1.74 -19.91
N ILE A 311 3.92 1.68 -20.58
CA ILE A 311 3.29 0.43 -21.05
C ILE A 311 4.07 -0.11 -22.24
N PRO A 312 4.45 -1.40 -22.26
CA PRO A 312 5.07 -2.02 -23.44
C PRO A 312 4.13 -2.02 -24.65
N ARG A 313 4.57 -1.54 -25.81
CA ARG A 313 3.79 -1.51 -27.07
C ARG A 313 3.12 -2.84 -27.41
N ARG A 314 3.81 -3.99 -27.13
CA ARG A 314 3.30 -5.34 -27.40
C ARG A 314 2.04 -5.74 -26.61
N TRP A 315 1.63 -4.95 -25.59
CA TRP A 315 0.40 -5.23 -24.84
C TRP A 315 -0.85 -4.73 -25.54
N ASN A 316 -0.71 -3.90 -26.57
CA ASN A 316 -1.81 -3.26 -27.27
C ASN A 316 -2.77 -2.48 -26.35
N ILE A 317 -2.22 -1.92 -25.29
CA ILE A 317 -2.90 -1.06 -24.32
C ILE A 317 -2.21 0.29 -24.38
N LYS A 318 -2.97 1.34 -24.62
CA LYS A 318 -2.44 2.71 -24.74
C LYS A 318 -2.38 3.45 -23.40
N HIS A 319 -3.33 3.15 -22.50
CA HIS A 319 -3.51 3.82 -21.22
C HIS A 319 -3.99 2.85 -20.14
N ILE A 320 -3.45 2.99 -18.95
CA ILE A 320 -3.90 2.31 -17.73
C ILE A 320 -3.98 3.36 -16.62
N PRO A 321 -5.16 3.60 -16.02
CA PRO A 321 -5.30 4.60 -14.96
C PRO A 321 -4.55 4.18 -13.69
N ASN A 322 -4.24 5.15 -12.84
CA ASN A 322 -3.60 4.89 -11.55
C ASN A 322 -4.51 4.07 -10.64
N LEU A 323 -4.02 2.93 -10.18
CA LEU A 323 -4.81 1.97 -9.39
C LEU A 323 -5.43 2.59 -8.15
N LEU A 324 -4.63 3.32 -7.38
CA LEU A 324 -5.07 3.80 -6.08
C LEU A 324 -6.05 4.97 -6.22
N ARG A 325 -5.78 5.89 -7.16
CA ARG A 325 -6.71 6.97 -7.49
C ARG A 325 -8.04 6.39 -7.96
N THR A 326 -8.05 5.51 -8.95
CA THR A 326 -9.28 4.89 -9.48
C THR A 326 -10.06 4.16 -8.40
N TYR A 327 -9.37 3.51 -7.45
CA TYR A 327 -10.00 2.83 -6.33
C TYR A 327 -10.73 3.79 -5.39
N TYR A 328 -10.11 4.93 -5.05
CA TYR A 328 -10.73 5.92 -4.16
C TYR A 328 -11.80 6.74 -4.87
N ASP A 329 -11.59 7.14 -6.13
CA ASP A 329 -12.58 7.87 -6.93
C ASP A 329 -13.90 7.09 -7.06
N ALA A 330 -13.81 5.77 -7.22
CA ALA A 330 -14.98 4.90 -7.30
C ALA A 330 -15.76 4.75 -5.98
N ARG A 331 -15.19 5.16 -4.84
CA ARG A 331 -15.78 5.06 -3.50
C ARG A 331 -16.17 6.38 -2.89
N CYS A 332 -15.67 7.48 -3.41
CA CYS A 332 -16.04 8.82 -2.95
C CYS A 332 -17.32 9.27 -3.67
N GLU A 333 -18.43 9.41 -2.93
CA GLU A 333 -19.69 9.97 -3.46
C GLU A 333 -19.59 11.48 -3.73
N GLU A 334 -18.63 12.18 -3.12
CA GLU A 334 -18.39 13.61 -3.23
C GLU A 334 -16.91 13.93 -3.51
N TYR A 335 -16.34 13.36 -4.56
CA TYR A 335 -15.00 13.77 -4.97
C TYR A 335 -15.05 15.16 -5.61
N LEU A 336 -14.72 16.19 -4.83
CA LEU A 336 -14.51 17.56 -5.33
C LEU A 336 -13.20 17.59 -6.14
N VAL A 337 -13.31 17.33 -7.43
CA VAL A 337 -12.18 17.50 -8.37
C VAL A 337 -11.76 18.97 -8.33
N THR A 338 -10.51 19.25 -8.01
CA THR A 338 -9.98 20.60 -8.08
C THR A 338 -9.95 21.07 -9.53
N LYS A 339 -10.07 22.40 -9.78
CA LYS A 339 -9.97 22.95 -11.14
C LYS A 339 -8.70 22.54 -11.87
N TYR A 340 -7.62 22.31 -11.14
CA TYR A 340 -6.36 21.85 -11.71
C TYR A 340 -6.43 20.36 -12.13
N GLU A 341 -7.00 19.52 -11.30
CA GLU A 341 -7.21 18.11 -11.64
C GLU A 341 -8.13 17.93 -12.83
N GLU A 342 -9.23 18.70 -12.88
CA GLU A 342 -10.12 18.74 -14.02
C GLU A 342 -9.39 19.18 -15.31
N TYR A 343 -8.55 20.20 -15.22
CA TYR A 343 -7.72 20.65 -16.34
C TYR A 343 -6.79 19.53 -16.83
N VAL A 344 -6.08 18.85 -15.92
CA VAL A 344 -5.18 17.74 -16.26
C VAL A 344 -5.93 16.57 -16.88
N MET A 345 -7.08 16.18 -16.32
CA MET A 345 -7.93 15.10 -16.84
C MET A 345 -8.41 15.39 -18.25
N ASN A 346 -8.93 16.60 -18.49
CA ASN A 346 -9.41 17.02 -19.82
C ASN A 346 -8.27 17.02 -20.83
N HIS A 347 -7.10 17.50 -20.45
CA HIS A 347 -5.93 17.53 -21.32
C HIS A 347 -5.48 16.12 -21.75
N ILE A 348 -5.39 15.20 -20.81
CA ILE A 348 -5.10 13.78 -21.08
C ILE A 348 -6.17 13.17 -22.00
N ALA A 349 -7.45 13.43 -21.73
CA ALA A 349 -8.55 12.93 -22.54
C ALA A 349 -8.48 13.40 -24.00
N GLU A 350 -8.12 14.67 -24.22
CA GLU A 350 -7.93 15.22 -25.58
C GLU A 350 -6.78 14.54 -26.33
N VAL A 351 -5.63 14.34 -25.69
CA VAL A 351 -4.50 13.64 -26.29
C VAL A 351 -4.89 12.20 -26.66
N LEU A 352 -5.53 11.48 -25.74
CA LEU A 352 -5.99 10.11 -26.01
C LEU A 352 -7.04 10.02 -27.12
N LYS A 353 -7.90 11.05 -27.29
CA LYS A 353 -8.87 11.13 -28.40
C LYS A 353 -8.18 11.29 -29.74
N ARG A 354 -7.16 12.15 -29.84
CA ARG A 354 -6.35 12.33 -31.06
C ARG A 354 -5.62 11.06 -31.48
N GLU A 355 -5.12 10.30 -30.52
CA GLU A 355 -4.44 9.03 -30.75
C GLU A 355 -5.35 7.86 -31.21
N ARG A 356 -6.68 8.04 -31.13
CA ARG A 356 -7.67 7.05 -31.63
C ARG A 356 -8.10 7.30 -33.07
N GLN A 357 -7.88 8.50 -33.61
CA GLN A 357 -8.11 8.86 -35.00
C GLN A 357 -6.91 8.50 -35.88
#